data_3b1017662feb8d1e67c3400921e2c8af
#
_entry.id   3b1017662feb8d1e67c3400921e2c8af
#
_cell.length_a   1.000
_cell.length_b   1.000
_cell.length_c   1.000
_cell.angle_alpha   90.00
_cell.angle_beta   90.00
_cell.angle_gamma   90.00
#
_symmetry.space_group_name_H-M   'P 1'
#
loop_
_entity.id
_entity.type
_entity.pdbx_description
1 polymer ?
#
loop_
_entity_poly.entity_id
_entity_poly.type
_entity_poly.pdbx_seq_one_letter_code
_entity_poly.pdbx_strand_id
1 'polypeptide(L)'
;VDLTLYPDGPTTQVADEAEALASPLDGQLVLDGDRFLRRDVHGKAVAFVPRPPVAAALDLLPHPEGGWYRQTWKTAVRFTPGGYDGERATATGIYFLLMPGEESVPHVVRSDEMWLWHRGGPLDLTIGDQHVVLGPDVENGQVPQAIVPGGVWQSARPAAGQEVLVSCVVSPGFEFADFRA
;
A
#
# COMPACT_ATOMS: atom_id res chain seq x y z
N VAL A 1 19.58 -8.33 18.90
CA VAL A 1 19.25 -7.77 17.58
C VAL A 1 18.88 -6.31 17.73
N ASP A 2 19.13 -5.53 16.71
CA ASP A 2 18.91 -4.08 16.70
C ASP A 2 17.50 -3.77 16.21
N LEU A 3 16.71 -3.10 17.05
CA LEU A 3 15.38 -2.60 16.69
C LEU A 3 15.42 -1.07 16.58
N THR A 4 15.23 -0.55 15.38
CA THR A 4 15.31 0.89 15.08
C THR A 4 13.97 1.45 14.67
N LEU A 5 13.62 2.63 15.18
CA LEU A 5 12.47 3.40 14.68
C LEU A 5 12.91 4.16 13.42
N TYR A 6 12.32 3.81 12.30
CA TYR A 6 12.66 4.37 10.98
C TYR A 6 11.99 5.74 10.77
N PRO A 7 12.65 6.70 10.07
CA PRO A 7 13.99 6.58 9.47
C PRO A 7 15.14 6.94 10.41
N ASP A 8 14.97 7.87 11.34
CA ASP A 8 16.05 8.50 12.11
C ASP A 8 15.81 8.40 13.63
N GLY A 9 14.99 7.48 14.05
CA GLY A 9 14.67 7.29 15.47
C GLY A 9 15.70 6.47 16.23
N PRO A 10 15.48 6.27 17.53
CA PRO A 10 16.41 5.53 18.39
C PRO A 10 16.50 4.06 18.02
N THR A 11 17.65 3.47 18.29
CA THR A 11 17.89 2.02 18.22
C THR A 11 17.88 1.44 19.62
N THR A 12 17.15 0.35 19.81
CA THR A 12 17.06 -0.39 21.07
C THR A 12 17.53 -1.82 20.83
N GLN A 13 18.26 -2.37 21.81
CA GLN A 13 18.63 -3.78 21.79
C GLN A 13 17.46 -4.63 22.30
N VAL A 14 17.08 -5.64 21.56
CA VAL A 14 16.10 -6.64 21.96
C VAL A 14 16.71 -8.04 21.83
N ALA A 15 16.18 -9.01 22.57
CA ALA A 15 16.78 -10.35 22.62
C ALA A 15 16.66 -11.06 21.26
N ASP A 16 15.47 -11.00 20.64
CA ASP A 16 15.17 -11.69 19.40
C ASP A 16 14.02 -11.02 18.65
N GLU A 17 13.64 -11.61 17.52
CA GLU A 17 12.54 -11.13 16.69
C GLU A 17 11.17 -11.20 17.40
N ALA A 18 10.97 -12.18 18.29
CA ALA A 18 9.71 -12.30 19.03
C ALA A 18 9.53 -11.11 20.00
N GLU A 19 10.59 -10.70 20.68
CA GLU A 19 10.58 -9.48 21.50
C GLU A 19 10.37 -8.23 20.64
N ALA A 20 11.02 -8.16 19.47
CA ALA A 20 10.83 -7.06 18.52
C ALA A 20 9.38 -6.94 18.05
N LEU A 21 8.73 -8.06 17.72
CA LEU A 21 7.31 -8.09 17.32
C LEU A 21 6.35 -7.67 18.44
N ALA A 22 6.74 -7.90 19.68
CA ALA A 22 5.97 -7.50 20.88
C ALA A 22 6.21 -6.05 21.30
N SER A 23 7.07 -5.32 20.59
CA SER A 23 7.41 -3.92 20.93
C SER A 23 6.16 -3.04 20.93
N PRO A 24 5.96 -2.21 21.97
CA PRO A 24 4.86 -1.26 22.01
C PRO A 24 5.10 0.02 21.20
N LEU A 25 6.25 0.13 20.55
CA LEU A 25 6.61 1.33 19.80
C LEU A 25 5.71 1.51 18.60
N ASP A 26 5.17 2.72 18.45
CA ASP A 26 4.43 3.13 17.25
C ASP A 26 5.39 3.55 16.14
N GLY A 27 4.89 3.48 14.90
CA GLY A 27 5.64 3.85 13.71
C GLY A 27 6.27 2.66 13.00
N GLN A 28 7.14 2.98 12.04
CA GLN A 28 7.82 1.96 11.25
C GLN A 28 9.06 1.47 11.98
N LEU A 29 9.08 0.19 12.31
CA LEU A 29 10.24 -0.45 12.95
C LEU A 29 11.06 -1.23 11.94
N VAL A 30 12.38 -1.22 12.13
CA VAL A 30 13.35 -1.97 11.31
C VAL A 30 14.20 -2.82 12.22
N LEU A 31 14.32 -4.10 11.90
CA LEU A 31 15.14 -5.08 12.60
C LEU A 31 16.45 -5.28 11.85
N ASP A 32 17.58 -5.20 12.56
CA ASP A 32 18.93 -5.37 12.02
C ASP A 32 19.23 -4.52 10.78
N GLY A 33 18.54 -3.38 10.63
CA GLY A 33 18.80 -2.39 9.58
C GLY A 33 18.19 -2.66 8.21
N ASP A 34 17.65 -3.85 7.97
CA ASP A 34 17.19 -4.24 6.62
C ASP A 34 15.81 -4.92 6.55
N ARG A 35 15.26 -5.34 7.69
CA ARG A 35 13.95 -5.99 7.76
C ARG A 35 12.92 -5.06 8.36
N PHE A 36 11.88 -4.75 7.60
CA PHE A 36 10.85 -3.78 7.94
C PHE A 36 9.65 -4.48 8.58
N LEU A 37 9.11 -3.89 9.65
CA LEU A 37 7.92 -4.42 10.32
C LEU A 37 6.72 -4.31 9.41
N ARG A 38 6.09 -5.44 9.14
CA ARG A 38 4.79 -5.53 8.47
C ARG A 38 3.69 -5.64 9.53
N ARG A 39 2.69 -4.79 9.41
CA ARG A 39 1.47 -4.83 10.21
C ARG A 39 0.29 -5.22 9.31
N ASP A 40 -0.72 -5.85 9.90
CA ASP A 40 -1.98 -6.12 9.20
C ASP A 40 -2.91 -4.90 9.21
N VAL A 41 -4.09 -5.05 8.60
CA VAL A 41 -5.11 -3.98 8.50
C VAL A 41 -5.66 -3.51 9.85
N HIS A 42 -5.42 -4.26 10.91
CA HIS A 42 -5.79 -3.92 12.29
C HIS A 42 -4.62 -3.32 13.09
N GLY A 43 -3.47 -3.08 12.43
CA GLY A 43 -2.27 -2.54 13.06
C GLY A 43 -1.45 -3.55 13.84
N LYS A 44 -1.80 -4.84 13.81
CA LYS A 44 -1.07 -5.90 14.51
C LYS A 44 0.25 -6.20 13.80
N ALA A 45 1.34 -6.24 14.56
CA ALA A 45 2.64 -6.69 14.07
C ALA A 45 2.58 -8.16 13.63
N VAL A 46 3.03 -8.45 12.42
CA VAL A 46 2.93 -9.78 11.80
C VAL A 46 4.32 -10.38 11.58
N ALA A 47 5.23 -9.64 10.99
CA ALA A 47 6.57 -10.13 10.65
C ALA A 47 7.52 -8.97 10.35
N PHE A 48 8.82 -9.23 10.43
CA PHE A 48 9.85 -8.40 9.82
C PHE A 48 10.26 -9.00 8.48
N VAL A 49 10.20 -8.20 7.42
CA VAL A 49 10.45 -8.64 6.05
C VAL A 49 11.53 -7.78 5.38
N PRO A 50 12.41 -8.37 4.56
CA PRO A 50 13.40 -7.58 3.83
C PRO A 50 12.71 -6.63 2.84
N ARG A 51 13.23 -5.39 2.76
CA ARG A 51 12.72 -4.41 1.80
C ARG A 51 13.26 -4.71 0.41
N PRO A 52 12.39 -4.90 -0.62
CA PRO A 52 12.85 -5.14 -1.98
C PRO A 52 13.63 -3.95 -2.54
N PRO A 53 14.56 -4.17 -3.52
CA PRO A 53 15.35 -3.09 -4.10
C PRO A 53 14.53 -1.94 -4.67
N VAL A 54 13.41 -2.21 -5.35
CA VAL A 54 12.52 -1.15 -5.88
C VAL A 54 11.89 -0.35 -4.75
N ALA A 55 11.46 -1.01 -3.68
CA ALA A 55 10.92 -0.34 -2.51
C ALA A 55 11.98 0.54 -1.83
N ALA A 56 13.23 0.07 -1.74
CA ALA A 56 14.33 0.86 -1.20
C ALA A 56 14.63 2.08 -2.08
N ALA A 57 14.66 1.92 -3.39
CA ALA A 57 14.95 3.00 -4.35
C ALA A 57 13.89 4.12 -4.31
N LEU A 58 12.64 3.78 -4.08
CA LEU A 58 11.52 4.73 -4.00
C LEU A 58 11.13 5.09 -2.57
N ASP A 59 11.86 4.58 -1.58
CA ASP A 59 11.58 4.74 -0.15
C ASP A 59 10.15 4.33 0.23
N LEU A 60 9.73 3.16 -0.25
CA LEU A 60 8.44 2.59 0.08
C LEU A 60 8.50 1.85 1.41
N LEU A 61 7.41 1.91 2.16
CA LEU A 61 7.22 1.24 3.44
C LEU A 61 6.07 0.22 3.35
N PRO A 62 6.04 -0.79 4.24
CA PRO A 62 4.95 -1.77 4.24
C PRO A 62 3.58 -1.11 4.38
N HIS A 63 2.64 -1.48 3.49
CA HIS A 63 1.25 -1.05 3.55
C HIS A 63 0.42 -2.03 4.39
N PRO A 64 -0.53 -1.56 5.22
CA PRO A 64 -1.39 -2.44 6.01
C PRO A 64 -2.21 -3.44 5.19
N GLU A 65 -2.64 -3.07 3.98
CA GLU A 65 -3.37 -3.98 3.08
C GLU A 65 -2.49 -5.02 2.38
N GLY A 66 -1.17 -4.92 2.51
CA GLY A 66 -0.15 -5.70 1.82
C GLY A 66 0.65 -4.83 0.86
N GLY A 67 1.79 -5.35 0.39
CA GLY A 67 2.68 -4.60 -0.48
C GLY A 67 3.43 -3.46 0.22
N TRP A 68 3.91 -2.54 -0.59
CA TRP A 68 4.80 -1.44 -0.20
C TRP A 68 4.32 -0.15 -0.84
N TYR A 69 4.32 0.96 -0.09
CA TYR A 69 3.81 2.24 -0.59
C TYR A 69 4.54 3.44 -0.04
N ARG A 70 4.38 4.57 -0.74
CA ARG A 70 4.68 5.90 -0.23
C ARG A 70 3.67 6.89 -0.79
N GLN A 71 3.12 7.76 0.06
CA GLN A 71 2.33 8.88 -0.41
C GLN A 71 3.27 9.90 -1.09
N THR A 72 3.05 10.14 -2.38
CA THR A 72 3.85 11.03 -3.20
C THR A 72 3.20 12.38 -3.39
N TRP A 73 1.89 12.45 -3.18
CA TRP A 73 1.10 13.62 -3.47
C TRP A 73 -0.11 13.72 -2.56
N LYS A 74 -0.32 14.92 -2.05
CA LYS A 74 -1.53 15.33 -1.34
C LYS A 74 -1.78 16.78 -1.70
N THR A 75 -2.92 17.06 -2.33
CA THR A 75 -3.25 18.41 -2.76
C THR A 75 -3.40 19.36 -1.57
N ALA A 76 -3.00 20.62 -1.77
CA ALA A 76 -3.13 21.64 -0.74
C ALA A 76 -4.57 22.13 -0.57
N VAL A 77 -5.39 21.99 -1.60
CA VAL A 77 -6.81 22.37 -1.56
C VAL A 77 -7.58 21.35 -0.77
N ARG A 78 -8.30 21.82 0.25
CA ARG A 78 -9.08 20.99 1.15
C ARG A 78 -10.54 21.41 1.14
N PHE A 79 -11.44 20.45 1.38
CA PHE A 79 -12.87 20.67 1.44
C PHE A 79 -13.55 19.56 2.24
N THR A 80 -14.80 19.74 2.61
CA THR A 80 -15.60 18.69 3.21
C THR A 80 -16.58 18.14 2.17
N PRO A 81 -16.29 16.96 1.61
CA PRO A 81 -17.19 16.35 0.63
C PRO A 81 -18.54 15.98 1.25
N GLY A 82 -19.61 16.05 0.46
CA GLY A 82 -20.93 15.62 0.91
C GLY A 82 -20.93 14.15 1.33
N GLY A 83 -21.45 13.88 2.54
CA GLY A 83 -21.51 12.52 3.09
C GLY A 83 -20.22 12.02 3.75
N TYR A 84 -19.15 12.80 3.80
CA TYR A 84 -17.93 12.48 4.55
C TYR A 84 -18.00 13.07 5.95
N ASP A 85 -17.30 12.45 6.89
CA ASP A 85 -17.28 12.85 8.30
C ASP A 85 -16.17 13.85 8.64
N GLY A 86 -15.64 14.55 7.66
CA GLY A 86 -14.62 15.55 7.87
C GLY A 86 -14.00 16.05 6.58
N GLU A 87 -12.97 16.87 6.75
CA GLU A 87 -12.24 17.49 5.66
C GLU A 87 -11.33 16.50 4.95
N ARG A 88 -11.21 16.66 3.63
CA ARG A 88 -10.32 15.87 2.78
C ARG A 88 -9.51 16.79 1.86
N ALA A 89 -8.30 16.37 1.48
CA ALA A 89 -7.65 16.93 0.32
C ALA A 89 -8.50 16.64 -0.94
N THR A 90 -8.36 17.43 -1.99
CA THR A 90 -9.08 17.13 -3.25
C THR A 90 -8.62 15.84 -3.90
N ALA A 91 -7.33 15.47 -3.73
CA ALA A 91 -6.80 14.18 -4.16
C ALA A 91 -5.53 13.81 -3.40
N THR A 92 -5.23 12.52 -3.36
CA THR A 92 -3.96 11.96 -2.90
C THR A 92 -3.43 10.95 -3.89
N GLY A 93 -2.12 10.75 -3.91
CA GLY A 93 -1.47 9.75 -4.76
C GLY A 93 -0.40 8.98 -4.00
N ILE A 94 -0.26 7.71 -4.32
CA ILE A 94 0.79 6.83 -3.79
C ILE A 94 1.52 6.11 -4.93
N TYR A 95 2.79 5.79 -4.72
CA TYR A 95 3.39 4.61 -5.34
C TYR A 95 2.96 3.37 -4.57
N PHE A 96 2.70 2.29 -5.27
CA PHE A 96 2.33 1.02 -4.67
C PHE A 96 3.03 -0.13 -5.40
N LEU A 97 3.71 -0.97 -4.64
CA LEU A 97 4.49 -2.10 -5.15
C LEU A 97 3.95 -3.40 -4.53
N LEU A 98 3.66 -4.37 -5.38
CA LEU A 98 3.35 -5.74 -4.97
C LEU A 98 4.44 -6.69 -5.49
N MET A 99 5.05 -7.42 -4.56
CA MET A 99 6.01 -8.48 -4.89
C MET A 99 5.26 -9.78 -5.22
N PRO A 100 5.89 -10.73 -5.94
CA PRO A 100 5.29 -12.06 -6.13
C PRO A 100 4.87 -12.68 -4.80
N GLY A 101 3.65 -13.20 -4.74
CA GLY A 101 3.07 -13.78 -3.52
C GLY A 101 2.45 -12.78 -2.55
N GLU A 102 2.66 -11.49 -2.74
CA GLU A 102 1.94 -10.45 -1.99
C GLU A 102 0.60 -10.11 -2.65
N GLU A 103 -0.31 -9.57 -1.87
CA GLU A 103 -1.59 -9.06 -2.36
C GLU A 103 -1.98 -7.79 -1.62
N SER A 104 -2.77 -6.95 -2.28
CA SER A 104 -3.62 -5.97 -1.65
C SER A 104 -4.89 -6.69 -1.26
N VAL A 105 -5.08 -6.94 0.05
CA VAL A 105 -6.21 -7.71 0.57
C VAL A 105 -7.54 -7.04 0.25
N PRO A 106 -8.66 -7.80 0.18
CA PRO A 106 -9.97 -7.22 -0.08
C PRO A 106 -10.27 -6.07 0.88
N HIS A 107 -10.62 -4.91 0.31
CA HIS A 107 -10.94 -3.70 1.06
C HIS A 107 -11.87 -2.78 0.27
N VAL A 108 -12.40 -1.79 0.96
CA VAL A 108 -13.25 -0.74 0.40
C VAL A 108 -12.69 0.61 0.78
N VAL A 109 -12.61 1.51 -0.19
CA VAL A 109 -12.32 2.92 0.01
C VAL A 109 -13.56 3.75 -0.33
N ARG A 110 -13.82 4.79 0.43
CA ARG A 110 -15.03 5.61 0.24
C ARG A 110 -15.02 6.40 -1.06
N SER A 111 -13.85 6.88 -1.47
CA SER A 111 -13.65 7.67 -2.69
C SER A 111 -13.33 6.79 -3.89
N ASP A 112 -13.45 7.36 -5.09
CA ASP A 112 -12.94 6.70 -6.30
C ASP A 112 -11.42 6.55 -6.22
N GLU A 113 -10.92 5.44 -6.72
CA GLU A 113 -9.49 5.17 -6.79
C GLU A 113 -9.08 4.77 -8.21
N MET A 114 -8.10 5.48 -8.76
CA MET A 114 -7.52 5.15 -10.07
C MET A 114 -6.20 4.42 -9.86
N TRP A 115 -6.09 3.22 -10.45
CA TRP A 115 -4.88 2.43 -10.52
C TRP A 115 -4.18 2.65 -11.85
N LEU A 116 -2.89 2.97 -11.83
CA LEU A 116 -2.07 3.29 -13.00
C LEU A 116 -0.86 2.35 -13.03
N TRP A 117 -0.79 1.49 -14.03
CA TRP A 117 0.34 0.57 -14.20
C TRP A 117 1.60 1.30 -14.69
N HIS A 118 2.74 1.02 -14.07
CA HIS A 118 4.02 1.64 -14.43
C HIS A 118 5.04 0.66 -14.98
N ARG A 119 5.29 -0.45 -14.28
CA ARG A 119 6.29 -1.42 -14.72
C ARG A 119 6.16 -2.76 -13.99
N GLY A 120 6.90 -3.74 -14.50
CA GLY A 120 6.90 -5.10 -13.99
C GLY A 120 5.97 -6.00 -14.78
N GLY A 121 5.42 -7.01 -14.10
CA GLY A 121 4.44 -7.90 -14.69
C GLY A 121 3.03 -7.33 -14.68
N PRO A 122 2.06 -8.06 -15.23
CA PRO A 122 0.65 -7.70 -15.16
C PRO A 122 0.11 -7.85 -13.74
N LEU A 123 -0.90 -7.05 -13.42
CA LEU A 123 -1.59 -7.06 -12.14
C LEU A 123 -3.05 -7.48 -12.32
N ASP A 124 -3.47 -8.52 -11.59
CA ASP A 124 -4.89 -8.85 -11.47
C ASP A 124 -5.55 -7.90 -10.47
N LEU A 125 -6.52 -7.13 -10.92
CA LEU A 125 -7.33 -6.23 -10.10
C LEU A 125 -8.78 -6.73 -10.09
N THR A 126 -9.29 -7.05 -8.91
CA THR A 126 -10.70 -7.39 -8.72
C THR A 126 -11.46 -6.13 -8.30
N ILE A 127 -12.52 -5.79 -9.01
CA ILE A 127 -13.39 -4.64 -8.77
C ILE A 127 -14.81 -5.17 -8.61
N GLY A 128 -15.29 -5.31 -7.37
CA GLY A 128 -16.56 -5.98 -7.11
C GLY A 128 -16.52 -7.44 -7.58
N ASP A 129 -17.34 -7.76 -8.57
CA ASP A 129 -17.41 -9.08 -9.21
C ASP A 129 -16.64 -9.13 -10.56
N GLN A 130 -15.96 -8.05 -10.95
CA GLN A 130 -15.24 -7.94 -12.20
C GLN A 130 -13.74 -8.13 -11.99
N HIS A 131 -13.07 -8.65 -13.03
CA HIS A 131 -11.62 -8.77 -13.09
C HIS A 131 -11.06 -7.91 -14.21
N VAL A 132 -10.00 -7.17 -13.89
CA VAL A 132 -9.25 -6.34 -14.84
C VAL A 132 -7.79 -6.72 -14.70
N VAL A 133 -7.09 -6.85 -15.82
CA VAL A 133 -5.64 -7.03 -15.82
C VAL A 133 -4.98 -5.72 -16.23
N LEU A 134 -4.25 -5.11 -15.31
CA LEU A 134 -3.41 -3.95 -15.59
C LEU A 134 -2.07 -4.40 -16.14
N GLY A 135 -1.63 -3.79 -17.23
CA GLY A 135 -0.35 -4.14 -17.82
C GLY A 135 -0.11 -3.47 -19.17
N PRO A 136 1.03 -3.80 -19.83
CA PRO A 136 1.44 -3.15 -21.06
C PRO A 136 0.82 -3.75 -22.33
N ASP A 137 0.26 -4.95 -22.25
CA ASP A 137 -0.21 -5.73 -23.42
C ASP A 137 -1.64 -5.36 -23.80
N VAL A 138 -1.80 -4.11 -24.25
CA VAL A 138 -3.11 -3.50 -24.55
C VAL A 138 -3.84 -4.26 -25.66
N GLU A 139 -3.11 -4.74 -26.68
CA GLU A 139 -3.67 -5.46 -27.81
C GLU A 139 -4.27 -6.82 -27.41
N ASN A 140 -3.84 -7.38 -26.28
CA ASN A 140 -4.35 -8.65 -25.72
C ASN A 140 -5.25 -8.43 -24.49
N GLY A 141 -5.81 -7.23 -24.33
CA GLY A 141 -6.84 -6.96 -23.34
C GLY A 141 -6.36 -6.45 -21.98
N GLN A 142 -5.06 -6.26 -21.79
CA GLN A 142 -4.56 -5.56 -20.61
C GLN A 142 -4.83 -4.05 -20.74
N VAL A 143 -5.00 -3.37 -19.60
CA VAL A 143 -5.24 -1.93 -19.60
C VAL A 143 -4.19 -1.20 -18.75
N PRO A 144 -3.75 0.01 -19.16
CA PRO A 144 -2.74 0.74 -18.39
C PRO A 144 -3.31 1.42 -17.15
N GLN A 145 -4.63 1.62 -17.08
CA GLN A 145 -5.30 2.18 -15.92
C GLN A 145 -6.70 1.60 -15.73
N ALA A 146 -7.20 1.62 -14.48
CA ALA A 146 -8.57 1.26 -14.15
C ALA A 146 -9.04 2.08 -12.96
N ILE A 147 -10.37 2.29 -12.88
CA ILE A 147 -10.99 3.01 -11.77
C ILE A 147 -11.82 2.03 -10.95
N VAL A 148 -11.59 2.05 -9.63
CA VAL A 148 -12.45 1.41 -8.64
C VAL A 148 -13.38 2.49 -8.10
N PRO A 149 -14.69 2.40 -8.35
CA PRO A 149 -15.65 3.35 -7.78
C PRO A 149 -15.65 3.31 -6.26
N GLY A 150 -15.87 4.46 -5.63
CA GLY A 150 -16.02 4.54 -4.18
C GLY A 150 -17.09 3.59 -3.65
N GLY A 151 -16.80 2.92 -2.54
CA GLY A 151 -17.70 1.96 -1.92
C GLY A 151 -17.71 0.55 -2.54
N VAL A 152 -16.91 0.30 -3.57
CA VAL A 152 -16.80 -1.02 -4.23
C VAL A 152 -15.60 -1.78 -3.65
N TRP A 153 -15.80 -3.07 -3.35
CA TRP A 153 -14.73 -3.96 -2.88
C TRP A 153 -13.68 -4.15 -3.97
N GLN A 154 -12.41 -4.09 -3.58
CA GLN A 154 -11.27 -4.29 -4.44
C GLN A 154 -10.20 -5.14 -3.80
N SER A 155 -9.45 -5.85 -4.62
CA SER A 155 -8.23 -6.57 -4.25
C SER A 155 -7.31 -6.68 -5.45
N ALA A 156 -6.02 -6.87 -5.22
CA ALA A 156 -5.06 -6.94 -6.31
C ALA A 156 -3.92 -7.89 -5.96
N ARG A 157 -3.36 -8.53 -6.99
CA ARG A 157 -2.16 -9.38 -6.87
C ARG A 157 -1.42 -9.46 -8.20
N PRO A 158 -0.08 -9.67 -8.17
CA PRO A 158 0.67 -9.97 -9.39
C PRO A 158 0.10 -11.20 -10.11
N ALA A 159 -0.10 -11.09 -11.42
CA ALA A 159 -0.73 -12.14 -12.23
C ALA A 159 0.26 -13.17 -12.78
N ALA A 160 1.56 -12.82 -12.88
CA ALA A 160 2.56 -13.62 -13.60
C ALA A 160 3.84 -13.90 -12.82
N GLY A 161 3.80 -13.88 -11.50
CA GLY A 161 4.97 -14.17 -10.66
C GLY A 161 6.10 -13.14 -10.76
N GLN A 162 5.79 -11.92 -11.19
CA GLN A 162 6.70 -10.78 -11.27
C GLN A 162 6.20 -9.65 -10.36
N GLU A 163 7.14 -8.82 -9.86
CA GLU A 163 6.77 -7.61 -9.15
C GLU A 163 6.00 -6.65 -10.05
N VAL A 164 5.09 -5.88 -9.46
CA VAL A 164 4.30 -4.88 -10.18
C VAL A 164 4.35 -3.57 -9.43
N LEU A 165 4.77 -2.52 -10.12
CA LEU A 165 4.72 -1.14 -9.62
C LEU A 165 3.59 -0.39 -10.28
N VAL A 166 2.73 0.19 -9.45
CA VAL A 166 1.60 1.04 -9.87
C VAL A 166 1.63 2.37 -9.11
N SER A 167 0.82 3.31 -9.55
CA SER A 167 0.34 4.41 -8.73
C SER A 167 -1.15 4.25 -8.48
N CYS A 168 -1.60 4.70 -7.30
CA CYS A 168 -3.02 4.81 -6.98
C CYS A 168 -3.33 6.27 -6.64
N VAL A 169 -4.35 6.82 -7.28
CA VAL A 169 -4.84 8.19 -7.03
C VAL A 169 -6.25 8.10 -6.49
N VAL A 170 -6.49 8.73 -5.36
CA VAL A 170 -7.78 8.73 -4.67
C VAL A 170 -8.35 10.14 -4.62
N SER A 171 -9.59 10.32 -5.04
CA SER A 171 -10.29 11.61 -5.02
C SER A 171 -11.78 11.43 -4.68
N PRO A 172 -12.29 12.14 -3.66
CA PRO A 172 -11.61 12.95 -2.65
C PRO A 172 -10.47 12.20 -1.95
N GLY A 173 -9.47 12.93 -1.47
CA GLY A 173 -8.21 12.38 -0.97
C GLY A 173 -8.37 11.32 0.12
N PHE A 174 -7.45 10.38 0.15
CA PHE A 174 -7.47 9.24 1.07
C PHE A 174 -7.21 9.67 2.52
N GLU A 175 -8.02 9.11 3.43
CA GLU A 175 -7.77 9.04 4.88
C GLU A 175 -8.10 7.62 5.35
N PHE A 176 -7.38 7.10 6.35
CA PHE A 176 -7.66 5.75 6.86
C PHE A 176 -9.06 5.61 7.47
N ALA A 177 -9.69 6.72 7.89
CA ALA A 177 -11.10 6.73 8.30
C ALA A 177 -12.07 6.27 7.19
N ASP A 178 -11.67 6.39 5.93
CA ASP A 178 -12.46 5.98 4.76
C ASP A 178 -12.16 4.55 4.29
N PHE A 179 -11.22 3.88 4.94
CA PHE A 179 -10.77 2.52 4.61
C PHE A 179 -11.46 1.47 5.48
N ARG A 180 -11.86 0.37 4.85
CA ARG A 180 -12.45 -0.78 5.52
C ARG A 180 -11.98 -2.08 4.85
N ALA A 181 -11.53 -3.02 5.64
CA ALA A 181 -11.11 -4.35 5.17
C ALA A 181 -11.95 -5.48 5.75
#